data_a6fb9be050102560baf2f0f258a8d9fd
#
_entry.id   a6fb9be050102560baf2f0f258a8d9fd
#
_cell.length_a   1.000
_cell.length_b   1.000
_cell.length_c   1.000
_cell.angle_alpha   90.00
_cell.angle_beta   90.00
_cell.angle_gamma   90.00
#
_symmetry.space_group_name_H-M   'P 1'
#
loop_
_entity.id
_entity.type
_entity.pdbx_description
1 polymer ?
#
loop_
_entity_poly.entity_id
_entity_poly.type
_entity_poly.pdbx_seq_one_letter_code
_entity_poly.pdbx_strand_id
1 'polypeptide(L)'
;MPRLSAKFTLELSAPCLIAWPEEEAPRVTAPYDGLQVETRLVLAQDWRSKAKDDPDWTTTIYAIELTVSADELDSPPDVIKTPDNQRDLRPQQEYLDAKLPKYQAAAIEISNRVLHFFQYRLFTPLVRPIPTWDQALHNPTWFDADGQELSGGTRTIVAQPVPGLRGELGVRKLTPGEFPALETYIVEPKEPSLAITLLSDAQSAWFEGNLRRAVLELAICTEVLVKRRFFAQASPAGAAFDYLEDKAKVSVRVLELLDAVAEEAFSRSYKKQEPSNYQSIDHLFRCRNKIAHRGELSFRDDFGKSVNVDASRVETWWQAVTNLKAWLEEL
;
A
#
# COMPACT_ATOMS: atom_id res chain seq x y z
N MET A 1 -9.13 35.16 -9.82
CA MET A 1 -8.80 34.23 -10.89
C MET A 1 -9.93 33.23 -10.99
N PRO A 2 -10.35 32.82 -12.17
CA PRO A 2 -11.40 31.82 -12.32
C PRO A 2 -10.91 30.47 -11.80
N ARG A 3 -11.72 29.81 -10.99
CA ARG A 3 -11.43 28.48 -10.48
C ARG A 3 -11.84 27.44 -11.50
N LEU A 4 -10.92 26.55 -11.87
CA LEU A 4 -11.19 25.37 -12.69
C LEU A 4 -11.07 24.12 -11.82
N SER A 5 -12.00 23.18 -11.97
CA SER A 5 -11.96 21.91 -11.24
C SER A 5 -12.17 20.72 -12.18
N ALA A 6 -11.44 19.64 -11.93
CA ALA A 6 -11.57 18.37 -12.62
C ALA A 6 -11.85 17.25 -11.62
N LYS A 7 -12.93 16.50 -11.82
CA LYS A 7 -13.28 15.36 -10.99
C LYS A 7 -12.87 14.06 -11.67
N PHE A 8 -12.00 13.30 -11.01
CA PHE A 8 -11.54 11.97 -11.42
C PHE A 8 -12.15 10.90 -10.52
N THR A 9 -12.29 9.70 -11.05
CA THR A 9 -12.71 8.54 -10.27
C THR A 9 -11.82 7.35 -10.60
N LEU A 10 -11.19 6.80 -9.58
CA LEU A 10 -10.39 5.59 -9.63
C LEU A 10 -11.18 4.45 -9.04
N GLU A 11 -11.59 3.48 -9.85
CA GLU A 11 -12.18 2.23 -9.37
C GLU A 11 -11.07 1.31 -8.81
N LEU A 12 -11.31 0.75 -7.63
CA LEU A 12 -10.35 -0.13 -6.98
C LEU A 12 -10.59 -1.59 -7.36
N SER A 13 -9.56 -2.26 -7.85
CA SER A 13 -9.58 -3.69 -8.15
C SER A 13 -9.26 -4.57 -6.93
N ALA A 14 -8.73 -3.97 -5.85
CA ALA A 14 -8.40 -4.64 -4.61
C ALA A 14 -9.34 -4.23 -3.49
N PRO A 15 -9.72 -5.14 -2.57
CA PRO A 15 -10.66 -4.86 -1.49
C PRO A 15 -9.98 -4.08 -0.36
N CYS A 16 -10.03 -2.75 -0.42
CA CYS A 16 -9.61 -1.90 0.69
C CYS A 16 -10.69 -1.89 1.78
N LEU A 17 -10.38 -2.45 2.95
CA LEU A 17 -11.34 -2.57 4.06
C LEU A 17 -11.43 -1.27 4.86
N ILE A 18 -12.66 -0.91 5.23
CA ILE A 18 -12.94 0.24 6.09
C ILE A 18 -14.04 -0.09 7.10
N ALA A 19 -13.85 0.36 8.33
CA ALA A 19 -14.89 0.40 9.36
C ALA A 19 -15.23 1.87 9.64
N TRP A 20 -16.27 2.37 9.03
CA TRP A 20 -16.68 3.76 9.11
C TRP A 20 -18.14 3.85 9.56
N PRO A 21 -18.44 4.59 10.65
CA PRO A 21 -19.79 4.63 11.22
C PRO A 21 -20.77 5.52 10.45
N GLU A 22 -20.27 6.42 9.61
CA GLU A 22 -21.08 7.40 8.86
C GLU A 22 -21.31 6.91 7.42
N GLU A 23 -22.33 7.47 6.77
CA GLU A 23 -22.67 7.12 5.37
C GLU A 23 -21.58 7.54 4.38
N GLU A 24 -20.85 8.60 4.69
CA GLU A 24 -19.77 9.13 3.88
C GLU A 24 -18.46 9.10 4.64
N ALA A 25 -17.41 8.58 4.03
CA ALA A 25 -16.07 8.72 4.55
C ALA A 25 -15.65 10.21 4.50
N PRO A 26 -14.86 10.69 5.45
CA PRO A 26 -14.39 12.06 5.45
C PRO A 26 -13.56 12.36 4.21
N ARG A 27 -13.43 13.65 3.90
CA ARG A 27 -12.65 14.15 2.78
C ARG A 27 -11.27 14.59 3.26
N VAL A 28 -10.26 14.36 2.45
CA VAL A 28 -8.90 14.84 2.70
C VAL A 28 -8.51 15.82 1.60
N THR A 29 -8.00 16.98 1.96
CA THR A 29 -7.47 17.95 1.00
C THR A 29 -5.96 18.06 1.14
N ALA A 30 -5.25 17.91 0.02
CA ALA A 30 -3.80 18.01 -0.04
C ALA A 30 -3.35 18.91 -1.20
N PRO A 31 -2.31 19.73 -1.01
CA PRO A 31 -1.69 20.49 -2.09
C PRO A 31 -0.78 19.61 -2.93
N TYR A 32 -0.74 19.83 -4.24
CA TYR A 32 0.21 19.24 -5.16
C TYR A 32 0.50 20.15 -6.34
N ASP A 33 1.74 20.57 -6.53
CA ASP A 33 2.22 21.39 -7.67
C ASP A 33 1.34 22.62 -7.99
N GLY A 34 0.95 23.37 -6.95
CA GLY A 34 0.09 24.54 -7.06
C GLY A 34 -1.40 24.24 -7.27
N LEU A 35 -1.78 22.97 -7.23
CA LEU A 35 -3.16 22.48 -7.27
C LEU A 35 -3.63 22.11 -5.86
N GLN A 36 -4.95 22.12 -5.64
CA GLN A 36 -5.59 21.53 -4.46
C GLN A 36 -6.33 20.27 -4.88
N VAL A 37 -6.09 19.16 -4.18
CA VAL A 37 -6.73 17.88 -4.46
C VAL A 37 -7.57 17.47 -3.26
N GLU A 38 -8.88 17.49 -3.43
CA GLU A 38 -9.82 16.90 -2.47
C GLU A 38 -10.02 15.43 -2.82
N THR A 39 -9.79 14.54 -1.85
CA THR A 39 -9.94 13.10 -1.99
C THR A 39 -11.11 12.60 -1.15
N ARG A 40 -11.96 11.76 -1.73
CA ARG A 40 -13.08 11.09 -1.07
C ARG A 40 -12.99 9.58 -1.31
N LEU A 41 -13.14 8.80 -0.24
CA LEU A 41 -13.26 7.35 -0.33
C LEU A 41 -14.73 6.98 -0.54
N VAL A 42 -15.03 6.24 -1.59
CA VAL A 42 -16.41 5.86 -1.93
C VAL A 42 -16.70 4.44 -1.45
N LEU A 43 -17.66 4.32 -0.54
CA LEU A 43 -18.01 3.07 0.13
C LEU A 43 -19.00 2.26 -0.71
N ALA A 44 -18.92 0.93 -0.64
CA ALA A 44 -19.86 0.03 -1.30
C ALA A 44 -21.27 0.20 -0.69
N GLN A 45 -22.28 0.34 -1.55
CA GLN A 45 -23.65 0.69 -1.12
C GLN A 45 -24.41 -0.44 -0.43
N ASP A 46 -24.16 -1.68 -0.83
CA ASP A 46 -24.99 -2.85 -0.43
C ASP A 46 -24.85 -3.25 1.06
N TRP A 47 -23.91 -2.64 1.77
CA TRP A 47 -23.59 -2.98 3.16
C TRP A 47 -24.14 -1.98 4.18
N ARG A 48 -24.75 -0.87 3.74
CA ARG A 48 -25.17 0.24 4.61
C ARG A 48 -26.25 -0.13 5.63
N SER A 49 -27.07 -1.14 5.34
CA SER A 49 -28.16 -1.55 6.23
C SER A 49 -27.70 -2.32 7.46
N LYS A 50 -26.49 -2.87 7.45
CA LYS A 50 -25.93 -3.66 8.56
C LYS A 50 -25.04 -2.87 9.52
N ALA A 51 -24.58 -1.69 9.11
CA ALA A 51 -23.60 -0.89 9.85
C ALA A 51 -24.13 -0.29 11.15
N LYS A 52 -25.43 -0.05 11.26
CA LYS A 52 -25.99 0.71 12.37
C LYS A 52 -25.99 -0.03 13.71
N ASP A 53 -25.93 -1.35 13.65
CA ASP A 53 -26.11 -2.20 14.84
C ASP A 53 -24.87 -3.03 15.23
N ASP A 54 -23.77 -2.97 14.45
CA ASP A 54 -22.56 -3.75 14.70
C ASP A 54 -21.31 -2.84 14.72
N PRO A 55 -20.65 -2.66 15.89
CA PRO A 55 -19.42 -1.86 16.01
C PRO A 55 -18.23 -2.46 15.26
N ASP A 56 -18.26 -3.76 14.93
CA ASP A 56 -17.24 -4.45 14.13
C ASP A 56 -17.54 -4.46 12.62
N TRP A 57 -18.59 -3.76 12.22
CA TRP A 57 -18.99 -3.71 10.83
C TRP A 57 -17.85 -3.19 9.93
N THR A 58 -17.65 -3.89 8.84
CA THR A 58 -16.61 -3.61 7.87
C THR A 58 -17.19 -3.61 6.47
N THR A 59 -16.87 -2.59 5.70
CA THR A 59 -17.19 -2.53 4.26
C THR A 59 -15.92 -2.39 3.43
N THR A 60 -16.08 -2.35 2.11
CA THR A 60 -14.99 -2.09 1.17
C THR A 60 -15.14 -0.70 0.56
N ILE A 61 -13.99 -0.08 0.29
CA ILE A 61 -13.88 1.08 -0.57
C ILE A 61 -13.85 0.54 -1.99
N TYR A 62 -14.78 0.97 -2.85
CA TYR A 62 -14.81 0.54 -4.24
C TYR A 62 -14.20 1.55 -5.21
N ALA A 63 -14.11 2.83 -4.81
CA ALA A 63 -13.48 3.87 -5.62
C ALA A 63 -12.86 4.98 -4.76
N ILE A 64 -11.93 5.70 -5.36
CA ILE A 64 -11.40 6.96 -4.86
C ILE A 64 -11.86 8.05 -5.82
N GLU A 65 -12.61 9.02 -5.34
CA GLU A 65 -12.94 10.24 -6.06
C GLU A 65 -11.95 11.34 -5.70
N LEU A 66 -11.45 12.05 -6.73
CA LEU A 66 -10.53 13.16 -6.56
C LEU A 66 -11.07 14.38 -7.29
N THR A 67 -11.17 15.49 -6.58
CA THR A 67 -11.48 16.79 -7.17
C THR A 67 -10.22 17.63 -7.17
N VAL A 68 -9.61 17.79 -8.33
CA VAL A 68 -8.42 18.62 -8.52
C VAL A 68 -8.85 20.01 -8.92
N SER A 69 -8.39 21.05 -8.22
CA SER A 69 -8.78 22.42 -8.48
C SER A 69 -7.61 23.40 -8.44
N ALA A 70 -7.68 24.42 -9.26
CA ALA A 70 -6.73 25.54 -9.28
C ALA A 70 -7.42 26.84 -9.65
N ASP A 71 -6.79 27.94 -9.24
CA ASP A 71 -7.09 29.27 -9.77
C ASP A 71 -6.28 29.47 -11.05
N GLU A 72 -6.96 29.49 -12.19
CA GLU A 72 -6.33 29.62 -13.50
C GLU A 72 -6.23 31.09 -13.91
N LEU A 73 -5.24 31.42 -14.75
CA LEU A 73 -5.08 32.78 -15.29
C LEU A 73 -6.18 33.12 -16.29
N ASP A 74 -6.60 32.13 -17.07
CA ASP A 74 -7.58 32.24 -18.14
C ASP A 74 -8.85 31.49 -17.79
N SER A 75 -10.00 32.02 -18.18
CA SER A 75 -11.28 31.34 -18.11
C SER A 75 -11.45 30.36 -19.27
N PRO A 76 -12.17 29.24 -19.08
CA PRO A 76 -12.57 28.40 -20.21
C PRO A 76 -13.32 29.24 -21.25
N PRO A 77 -13.06 29.04 -22.55
CA PRO A 77 -13.78 29.73 -23.61
C PRO A 77 -15.28 29.41 -23.55
N ASP A 78 -16.11 30.41 -23.86
CA ASP A 78 -17.54 30.21 -24.02
C ASP A 78 -17.85 29.26 -25.17
N VAL A 79 -18.93 28.50 -25.04
CA VAL A 79 -19.43 27.65 -26.10
C VAL A 79 -19.96 28.52 -27.24
N ILE A 80 -19.36 28.40 -28.41
CA ILE A 80 -19.74 29.16 -29.59
C ILE A 80 -21.02 28.53 -30.19
N LYS A 81 -22.06 29.33 -30.40
CA LYS A 81 -23.24 28.94 -31.17
C LYS A 81 -22.99 29.18 -32.65
N THR A 82 -23.00 28.13 -33.44
CA THR A 82 -22.91 28.23 -34.89
C THR A 82 -24.20 28.80 -35.48
N PRO A 83 -24.17 29.33 -36.75
CA PRO A 83 -25.38 29.83 -37.41
C PRO A 83 -26.55 28.83 -37.46
N ASP A 84 -26.24 27.54 -37.46
CA ASP A 84 -27.24 26.45 -37.45
C ASP A 84 -27.73 26.07 -36.04
N ASN A 85 -27.48 26.92 -35.06
CA ASN A 85 -27.81 26.73 -33.64
C ASN A 85 -27.15 25.48 -32.99
N GLN A 86 -26.10 24.95 -33.62
CA GLN A 86 -25.27 23.91 -33.03
C GLN A 86 -24.26 24.53 -32.08
N ARG A 87 -23.81 23.73 -31.09
CA ARG A 87 -22.78 24.14 -30.13
C ARG A 87 -21.40 23.70 -30.65
N ASP A 88 -20.49 24.66 -30.89
CA ASP A 88 -19.09 24.33 -31.14
C ASP A 88 -18.33 24.28 -29.81
N LEU A 89 -17.99 23.07 -29.38
CA LEU A 89 -17.28 22.78 -28.14
C LEU A 89 -15.76 22.73 -28.34
N ARG A 90 -15.25 22.80 -29.57
CA ARG A 90 -13.82 22.61 -29.86
C ARG A 90 -12.89 23.55 -29.10
N PRO A 91 -13.15 24.88 -29.03
CA PRO A 91 -12.26 25.78 -28.28
C PRO A 91 -12.20 25.45 -26.78
N GLN A 92 -13.35 25.05 -26.22
CA GLN A 92 -13.42 24.64 -24.81
C GLN A 92 -12.68 23.33 -24.60
N GLN A 93 -12.84 22.35 -25.51
CA GLN A 93 -12.17 21.06 -25.40
C GLN A 93 -10.65 21.21 -25.54
N GLU A 94 -10.16 22.01 -26.50
CA GLU A 94 -8.72 22.30 -26.66
C GLU A 94 -8.13 22.93 -25.39
N TYR A 95 -8.87 23.85 -24.76
CA TYR A 95 -8.45 24.46 -23.50
C TYR A 95 -8.34 23.41 -22.38
N LEU A 96 -9.36 22.53 -22.22
CA LEU A 96 -9.39 21.48 -21.20
C LEU A 96 -8.30 20.42 -21.45
N ASP A 97 -8.09 20.03 -22.71
CA ASP A 97 -7.05 19.06 -23.09
C ASP A 97 -5.64 19.59 -22.77
N ALA A 98 -5.41 20.90 -22.94
CA ALA A 98 -4.14 21.52 -22.57
C ALA A 98 -3.89 21.50 -21.05
N LYS A 99 -4.95 21.54 -20.22
CA LYS A 99 -4.84 21.48 -18.75
C LYS A 99 -4.78 20.04 -18.21
N LEU A 100 -5.35 19.09 -18.93
CA LEU A 100 -5.52 17.69 -18.50
C LEU A 100 -4.22 17.05 -17.94
N PRO A 101 -3.04 17.15 -18.59
CA PRO A 101 -1.85 16.46 -18.08
C PRO A 101 -1.46 16.88 -16.65
N LYS A 102 -1.56 18.17 -16.34
CA LYS A 102 -1.23 18.70 -15.00
C LYS A 102 -2.21 18.20 -13.95
N TYR A 103 -3.52 18.27 -14.23
CA TYR A 103 -4.56 17.84 -13.31
C TYR A 103 -4.55 16.31 -13.11
N GLN A 104 -4.32 15.57 -14.19
CA GLN A 104 -4.19 14.11 -14.14
C GLN A 104 -2.98 13.65 -13.31
N ALA A 105 -1.82 14.31 -13.48
CA ALA A 105 -0.63 13.99 -12.69
C ALA A 105 -0.89 14.16 -11.18
N ALA A 106 -1.57 15.24 -10.79
CA ALA A 106 -1.96 15.46 -9.41
C ALA A 106 -2.92 14.37 -8.90
N ALA A 107 -3.92 13.99 -9.71
CA ALA A 107 -4.86 12.94 -9.36
C ALA A 107 -4.17 11.57 -9.20
N ILE A 108 -3.25 11.20 -10.09
CA ILE A 108 -2.46 9.95 -10.02
C ILE A 108 -1.60 9.94 -8.75
N GLU A 109 -0.87 11.03 -8.51
CA GLU A 109 0.03 11.11 -7.35
C GLU A 109 -0.75 10.95 -6.02
N ILE A 110 -1.83 11.71 -5.84
CA ILE A 110 -2.62 11.63 -4.61
C ILE A 110 -3.31 10.26 -4.48
N SER A 111 -3.82 9.69 -5.59
CA SER A 111 -4.34 8.31 -5.57
C SER A 111 -3.28 7.32 -5.11
N ASN A 112 -2.06 7.43 -5.62
CA ASN A 112 -0.95 6.55 -5.25
C ASN A 112 -0.58 6.67 -3.77
N ARG A 113 -0.66 7.85 -3.18
CA ARG A 113 -0.47 8.02 -1.73
C ARG A 113 -1.52 7.26 -0.92
N VAL A 114 -2.78 7.33 -1.34
CA VAL A 114 -3.86 6.55 -0.71
C VAL A 114 -3.61 5.05 -0.87
N LEU A 115 -3.30 4.58 -2.08
CA LEU A 115 -3.01 3.17 -2.37
C LEU A 115 -1.80 2.67 -1.57
N HIS A 116 -0.71 3.45 -1.47
CA HIS A 116 0.45 3.12 -0.65
C HIS A 116 0.11 3.01 0.83
N PHE A 117 -0.76 3.88 1.36
CA PHE A 117 -1.23 3.76 2.73
C PHE A 117 -1.94 2.43 2.97
N PHE A 118 -2.86 2.04 2.09
CA PHE A 118 -3.53 0.75 2.17
C PHE A 118 -2.54 -0.42 2.02
N GLN A 119 -1.63 -0.34 1.08
CA GLN A 119 -0.65 -1.41 0.82
C GLN A 119 0.32 -1.61 1.98
N TYR A 120 0.93 -0.53 2.48
CA TYR A 120 2.06 -0.63 3.40
C TYR A 120 1.71 -0.39 4.86
N ARG A 121 0.62 0.33 5.13
CA ARG A 121 0.18 0.63 6.49
C ARG A 121 -0.90 -0.33 6.97
N LEU A 122 -1.83 -0.66 6.09
CA LEU A 122 -2.96 -1.55 6.38
C LEU A 122 -2.75 -2.97 5.84
N PHE A 123 -1.64 -3.23 5.17
CA PHE A 123 -1.32 -4.53 4.58
C PHE A 123 -2.47 -5.08 3.72
N THR A 124 -3.02 -4.24 2.84
CA THR A 124 -4.03 -4.66 1.89
C THR A 124 -3.35 -5.33 0.70
N PRO A 125 -3.54 -6.64 0.50
CA PRO A 125 -2.90 -7.36 -0.60
C PRO A 125 -3.46 -6.92 -1.96
N LEU A 126 -2.66 -7.13 -3.01
CA LEU A 126 -3.03 -6.86 -4.41
C LEU A 126 -3.28 -5.38 -4.75
N VAL A 127 -3.18 -4.48 -3.79
CA VAL A 127 -3.14 -3.05 -4.08
C VAL A 127 -1.85 -2.72 -4.81
N ARG A 128 -1.96 -1.98 -5.92
CA ARG A 128 -0.81 -1.54 -6.72
C ARG A 128 -0.96 -0.05 -7.02
N PRO A 129 0.14 0.71 -7.00
CA PRO A 129 0.13 2.08 -7.47
C PRO A 129 -0.22 2.14 -8.96
N ILE A 130 -0.86 3.23 -9.37
CA ILE A 130 -1.17 3.51 -10.75
C ILE A 130 0.12 3.94 -11.44
N PRO A 131 0.57 3.26 -12.51
CA PRO A 131 1.71 3.73 -13.28
C PRO A 131 1.38 5.07 -13.96
N THR A 132 2.38 5.92 -14.14
CA THR A 132 2.22 7.24 -14.78
C THR A 132 1.77 7.19 -16.23
N TRP A 133 1.94 6.03 -16.89
CA TRP A 133 1.49 5.77 -18.25
C TRP A 133 0.09 5.16 -18.34
N ASP A 134 -0.53 4.86 -17.20
CA ASP A 134 -1.86 4.25 -17.17
C ASP A 134 -2.93 5.26 -17.56
N GLN A 135 -3.90 4.77 -18.30
CA GLN A 135 -5.04 5.55 -18.78
C GLN A 135 -6.23 5.58 -17.81
N ALA A 136 -6.03 5.10 -16.57
CA ALA A 136 -7.10 4.94 -15.59
C ALA A 136 -7.86 6.24 -15.25
N LEU A 137 -7.21 7.41 -15.40
CA LEU A 137 -7.78 8.71 -15.03
C LEU A 137 -7.84 9.69 -16.23
N HIS A 138 -8.17 9.21 -17.43
CA HIS A 138 -8.14 10.02 -18.65
C HIS A 138 -9.30 10.98 -18.88
N ASN A 139 -10.47 10.68 -18.37
CA ASN A 139 -11.68 11.42 -18.69
C ASN A 139 -12.31 12.02 -17.43
N PRO A 140 -11.77 13.13 -16.91
CA PRO A 140 -12.40 13.82 -15.79
C PRO A 140 -13.68 14.53 -16.23
N THR A 141 -14.56 14.79 -15.26
CA THR A 141 -15.63 15.76 -15.43
C THR A 141 -15.10 17.12 -14.99
N TRP A 142 -15.18 18.09 -15.88
CA TRP A 142 -14.69 19.45 -15.63
C TRP A 142 -15.81 20.38 -15.15
N PHE A 143 -15.46 21.29 -14.24
CA PHE A 143 -16.37 22.28 -13.69
C PHE A 143 -15.71 23.66 -13.68
N ASP A 144 -16.50 24.70 -13.96
CA ASP A 144 -16.09 26.09 -13.83
C ASP A 144 -16.13 26.58 -12.38
N ALA A 145 -15.91 27.90 -12.19
CA ALA A 145 -15.90 28.54 -10.88
C ALA A 145 -17.27 28.52 -10.18
N ASP A 146 -18.35 28.44 -10.93
CA ASP A 146 -19.72 28.38 -10.43
C ASP A 146 -20.21 26.94 -10.22
N GLY A 147 -19.34 25.96 -10.48
CA GLY A 147 -19.64 24.54 -10.36
C GLY A 147 -20.47 23.99 -11.53
N GLN A 148 -20.53 24.71 -12.66
CA GLN A 148 -21.20 24.21 -13.85
C GLN A 148 -20.30 23.25 -14.61
N GLU A 149 -20.88 22.14 -15.09
CA GLU A 149 -20.16 21.16 -15.86
C GLU A 149 -19.82 21.68 -17.26
N LEU A 150 -18.52 21.61 -17.60
CA LEU A 150 -17.94 22.05 -18.86
C LEU A 150 -17.80 20.91 -19.88
N SER A 151 -17.69 19.67 -19.42
CA SER A 151 -17.53 18.49 -20.28
C SER A 151 -18.83 17.72 -20.41
N GLY A 152 -19.30 17.53 -21.65
CA GLY A 152 -20.57 16.84 -21.95
C GLY A 152 -20.49 15.30 -21.87
N GLY A 153 -19.86 14.71 -20.88
CA GLY A 153 -19.71 13.26 -20.77
C GLY A 153 -20.06 12.73 -19.39
N THR A 154 -21.21 12.10 -19.25
CA THR A 154 -21.54 11.33 -18.04
C THR A 154 -20.87 9.96 -18.14
N ARG A 155 -19.92 9.68 -17.27
CA ARG A 155 -19.33 8.33 -17.12
C ARG A 155 -20.18 7.53 -16.14
N THR A 156 -20.77 6.44 -16.61
CA THR A 156 -21.42 5.47 -15.73
C THR A 156 -20.34 4.55 -15.14
N ILE A 157 -20.17 4.61 -13.85
CA ILE A 157 -19.29 3.69 -13.12
C ILE A 157 -20.07 2.41 -12.86
N VAL A 158 -19.58 1.31 -13.40
CA VAL A 158 -20.10 -0.04 -13.07
C VAL A 158 -19.19 -0.60 -11.98
N ALA A 159 -19.67 -0.59 -10.75
CA ALA A 159 -18.94 -1.23 -9.64
C ALA A 159 -18.79 -2.73 -9.92
N GLN A 160 -17.55 -3.19 -10.07
CA GLN A 160 -17.28 -4.62 -10.15
C GLN A 160 -17.23 -5.20 -8.72
N PRO A 161 -17.82 -6.40 -8.49
CA PRO A 161 -17.71 -7.04 -7.19
C PRO A 161 -16.22 -7.38 -6.94
N VAL A 162 -15.66 -6.79 -5.90
CA VAL A 162 -14.32 -7.11 -5.44
C VAL A 162 -14.39 -8.38 -4.59
N PRO A 163 -13.52 -9.38 -4.81
CA PRO A 163 -13.49 -10.59 -3.98
C PRO A 163 -13.33 -10.21 -2.51
N GLY A 164 -14.21 -10.70 -1.64
CA GLY A 164 -14.13 -10.43 -0.21
C GLY A 164 -12.82 -10.93 0.37
N LEU A 165 -12.05 -10.05 1.02
CA LEU A 165 -10.97 -10.48 1.91
C LEU A 165 -11.64 -11.05 3.16
N ARG A 166 -11.43 -12.31 3.44
CA ARG A 166 -11.60 -12.85 4.78
C ARG A 166 -10.42 -12.34 5.59
N GLY A 167 -10.65 -11.74 6.75
CA GLY A 167 -9.69 -10.99 7.56
C GLY A 167 -8.40 -11.73 7.98
N GLU A 168 -7.70 -12.24 7.00
CA GLU A 168 -6.57 -13.14 7.09
C GLU A 168 -5.27 -12.38 6.83
N LEU A 169 -4.19 -12.84 7.41
CA LEU A 169 -2.82 -12.42 7.18
C LEU A 169 -2.53 -10.92 7.41
N GLY A 170 -2.92 -10.40 8.58
CA GLY A 170 -2.51 -9.05 8.96
C GLY A 170 -3.17 -7.92 8.18
N VAL A 171 -4.18 -8.22 7.34
CA VAL A 171 -4.99 -7.19 6.67
C VAL A 171 -5.71 -6.36 7.72
N ARG A 172 -5.48 -5.06 7.70
CA ARG A 172 -6.10 -4.11 8.62
C ARG A 172 -7.14 -3.28 7.89
N LYS A 173 -8.19 -2.94 8.60
CA LYS A 173 -9.23 -2.03 8.13
C LYS A 173 -8.87 -0.58 8.49
N LEU A 174 -9.17 0.36 7.62
CA LEU A 174 -9.12 1.77 7.97
C LEU A 174 -10.24 2.08 8.98
N THR A 175 -9.86 2.63 10.12
CA THR A 175 -10.80 3.02 11.20
C THR A 175 -10.77 4.53 11.40
N PRO A 176 -11.76 5.12 12.08
CA PRO A 176 -11.73 6.53 12.45
C PRO A 176 -10.46 6.91 13.22
N GLY A 177 -9.92 6.01 14.05
CA GLY A 177 -8.66 6.23 14.78
C GLY A 177 -7.41 6.26 13.91
N GLU A 178 -7.43 5.60 12.76
CA GLU A 178 -6.29 5.60 11.81
C GLU A 178 -6.43 6.66 10.71
N PHE A 179 -7.59 7.29 10.58
CA PHE A 179 -7.83 8.29 9.55
C PHE A 179 -6.87 9.49 9.61
N PRO A 180 -6.52 10.06 10.79
CA PRO A 180 -5.52 11.13 10.87
C PRO A 180 -4.14 10.71 10.33
N ALA A 181 -3.79 9.43 10.45
CA ALA A 181 -2.55 8.92 9.86
C ALA A 181 -2.63 8.85 8.33
N LEU A 182 -3.79 8.52 7.77
CA LEU A 182 -4.04 8.60 6.32
C LEU A 182 -3.94 10.05 5.83
N GLU A 183 -4.59 11.00 6.50
CA GLU A 183 -4.51 12.44 6.17
C GLU A 183 -3.05 12.91 6.13
N THR A 184 -2.29 12.62 7.19
CA THR A 184 -0.87 12.97 7.26
C THR A 184 -0.09 12.34 6.12
N TYR A 185 -0.34 11.08 5.79
CA TYR A 185 0.37 10.38 4.73
C TYR A 185 0.04 10.94 3.33
N ILE A 186 -1.20 11.37 3.09
CA ILE A 186 -1.61 12.01 1.84
C ILE A 186 -0.89 13.36 1.65
N VAL A 187 -0.77 14.16 2.72
CA VAL A 187 -0.10 15.46 2.67
C VAL A 187 1.42 15.31 2.60
N GLU A 188 1.99 14.45 3.44
CA GLU A 188 3.43 14.22 3.59
C GLU A 188 3.76 12.74 3.45
N PRO A 189 3.83 12.22 2.21
CA PRO A 189 4.09 10.81 1.97
C PRO A 189 5.50 10.44 2.46
N LYS A 190 5.58 9.30 3.15
CA LYS A 190 6.85 8.71 3.57
C LYS A 190 7.04 7.39 2.83
N GLU A 191 8.18 7.25 2.18
CA GLU A 191 8.52 5.97 1.57
C GLU A 191 8.56 4.86 2.63
N PRO A 192 7.92 3.71 2.35
CA PRO A 192 7.99 2.58 3.25
C PRO A 192 9.43 2.08 3.33
N SER A 193 9.84 1.59 4.50
CA SER A 193 11.13 0.92 4.60
C SER A 193 11.15 -0.35 3.75
N LEU A 194 12.33 -0.75 3.25
CA LEU A 194 12.48 -1.98 2.48
C LEU A 194 11.86 -3.20 3.18
N ALA A 195 11.99 -3.30 4.49
CA ALA A 195 11.38 -4.39 5.26
C ALA A 195 9.84 -4.40 5.17
N ILE A 196 9.20 -3.24 5.22
CA ILE A 196 7.74 -3.11 5.08
C ILE A 196 7.31 -3.46 3.65
N THR A 197 8.06 -3.02 2.65
CA THR A 197 7.80 -3.37 1.24
C THR A 197 7.87 -4.89 1.04
N LEU A 198 8.96 -5.54 1.50
CA LEU A 198 9.12 -6.99 1.41
C LEU A 198 8.02 -7.76 2.15
N LEU A 199 7.60 -7.28 3.32
CA LEU A 199 6.51 -7.92 4.08
C LEU A 199 5.18 -7.82 3.32
N SER A 200 4.87 -6.67 2.73
CA SER A 200 3.69 -6.48 1.88
C SER A 200 3.74 -7.31 0.60
N ASP A 201 4.91 -7.42 -0.04
CA ASP A 201 5.10 -8.23 -1.24
C ASP A 201 4.96 -9.74 -0.94
N ALA A 202 5.48 -10.18 0.21
CA ALA A 202 5.28 -11.55 0.68
C ALA A 202 3.80 -11.88 0.90
N GLN A 203 3.05 -10.96 1.51
CA GLN A 203 1.61 -11.09 1.70
C GLN A 203 0.87 -11.19 0.35
N SER A 204 1.17 -10.28 -0.58
CA SER A 204 0.58 -10.31 -1.92
C SER A 204 0.89 -11.62 -2.66
N ALA A 205 2.15 -12.09 -2.60
CA ALA A 205 2.55 -13.35 -3.21
C ALA A 205 1.82 -14.56 -2.57
N TRP A 206 1.57 -14.53 -1.27
CA TRP A 206 0.77 -15.55 -0.59
C TRP A 206 -0.68 -15.56 -1.09
N PHE A 207 -1.32 -14.39 -1.22
CA PHE A 207 -2.67 -14.26 -1.78
C PHE A 207 -2.77 -14.73 -3.23
N GLU A 208 -1.73 -14.50 -4.03
CA GLU A 208 -1.63 -14.99 -5.41
C GLU A 208 -1.35 -16.51 -5.50
N GLY A 209 -1.15 -17.18 -4.36
CA GLY A 209 -0.76 -18.59 -4.31
C GLY A 209 0.71 -18.85 -4.68
N ASN A 210 1.52 -17.79 -4.85
CA ASN A 210 2.95 -17.91 -5.15
C ASN A 210 3.77 -18.08 -3.88
N LEU A 211 3.61 -19.24 -3.22
CA LEU A 211 4.23 -19.52 -1.93
C LEU A 211 5.76 -19.48 -1.97
N ARG A 212 6.40 -19.83 -3.11
CA ARG A 212 7.88 -19.74 -3.24
C ARG A 212 8.35 -18.30 -3.12
N ARG A 213 7.70 -17.37 -3.83
CA ARG A 213 7.99 -15.94 -3.75
C ARG A 213 7.73 -15.42 -2.32
N ALA A 214 6.61 -15.77 -1.72
CA ALA A 214 6.28 -15.37 -0.35
C ALA A 214 7.38 -15.77 0.65
N VAL A 215 7.89 -17.00 0.57
CA VAL A 215 8.99 -17.50 1.42
C VAL A 215 10.29 -16.72 1.20
N LEU A 216 10.65 -16.44 -0.06
CA LEU A 216 11.86 -15.67 -0.38
C LEU A 216 11.78 -14.25 0.15
N GLU A 217 10.67 -13.56 -0.08
CA GLU A 217 10.44 -12.19 0.40
C GLU A 217 10.45 -12.12 1.94
N LEU A 218 9.82 -13.07 2.64
CA LEU A 218 9.84 -13.15 4.10
C LEU A 218 11.27 -13.38 4.65
N ALA A 219 12.04 -14.24 4.03
CA ALA A 219 13.40 -14.50 4.47
C ALA A 219 14.31 -13.27 4.27
N ILE A 220 14.20 -12.58 3.12
CA ILE A 220 14.93 -11.34 2.85
C ILE A 220 14.48 -10.25 3.82
N CYS A 221 13.17 -10.11 4.05
CA CYS A 221 12.61 -9.18 5.04
C CYS A 221 13.24 -9.41 6.42
N THR A 222 13.32 -10.66 6.87
CA THR A 222 13.93 -11.03 8.15
C THR A 222 15.40 -10.64 8.21
N GLU A 223 16.17 -10.92 7.16
CA GLU A 223 17.57 -10.48 7.07
C GLU A 223 17.73 -8.97 7.17
N VAL A 224 16.91 -8.22 6.43
CA VAL A 224 16.92 -6.74 6.42
C VAL A 224 16.57 -6.18 7.80
N LEU A 225 15.52 -6.69 8.46
CA LEU A 225 15.09 -6.26 9.78
C LEU A 225 16.23 -6.44 10.81
N VAL A 226 16.79 -7.65 10.86
CA VAL A 226 17.84 -8.00 11.83
C VAL A 226 19.12 -7.21 11.55
N LYS A 227 19.63 -7.24 10.32
CA LYS A 227 20.86 -6.53 9.95
C LYS A 227 20.75 -5.03 10.20
N ARG A 228 19.61 -4.41 9.84
CA ARG A 228 19.38 -2.99 10.10
C ARG A 228 19.40 -2.64 11.58
N ARG A 229 18.89 -3.51 12.45
CA ARG A 229 18.89 -3.26 13.90
C ARG A 229 20.27 -3.39 14.51
N PHE A 230 21.03 -4.42 14.14
CA PHE A 230 22.33 -4.72 14.70
C PHE A 230 23.46 -3.88 14.06
N PHE A 231 23.33 -3.53 12.79
CA PHE A 231 24.37 -2.88 11.98
C PHE A 231 23.86 -1.61 11.31
N ALA A 232 23.38 -0.64 12.13
CA ALA A 232 22.98 0.66 11.59
C ALA A 232 24.16 1.31 10.85
N GLN A 233 23.97 1.71 9.59
CA GLN A 233 25.02 2.19 8.68
C GLN A 233 25.88 3.33 9.24
N ALA A 234 25.34 4.15 10.15
CA ALA A 234 26.06 5.26 10.78
C ALA A 234 26.81 4.88 12.06
N SER A 235 26.86 3.58 12.44
CA SER A 235 27.54 3.12 13.64
C SER A 235 28.91 2.51 13.33
N PRO A 236 29.87 2.55 14.26
CA PRO A 236 31.14 1.83 14.12
C PRO A 236 30.95 0.32 13.92
N ALA A 237 29.91 -0.26 14.52
CA ALA A 237 29.54 -1.67 14.32
C ALA A 237 29.06 -1.94 12.88
N GLY A 238 28.30 -1.02 12.27
CA GLY A 238 27.87 -1.13 10.87
C GLY A 238 29.07 -1.13 9.91
N ALA A 239 30.00 -0.21 10.07
CA ALA A 239 31.21 -0.13 9.26
C ALA A 239 32.10 -1.38 9.40
N ALA A 240 32.23 -1.92 10.62
CA ALA A 240 32.96 -3.16 10.86
C ALA A 240 32.26 -4.37 10.22
N PHE A 241 30.92 -4.42 10.26
CA PHE A 241 30.12 -5.44 9.64
C PHE A 241 30.25 -5.45 8.11
N ASP A 242 30.12 -4.27 7.48
CA ASP A 242 30.29 -4.12 6.02
C ASP A 242 31.70 -4.60 5.61
N TYR A 243 32.73 -4.27 6.39
CA TYR A 243 34.09 -4.77 6.15
C TYR A 243 34.17 -6.30 6.24
N LEU A 244 33.56 -6.91 7.28
CA LEU A 244 33.57 -8.36 7.48
C LEU A 244 32.81 -9.07 6.35
N GLU A 245 31.67 -8.57 5.95
CA GLU A 245 30.85 -9.19 4.88
C GLU A 245 31.51 -9.02 3.50
N ASP A 246 31.94 -7.81 3.15
CA ASP A 246 32.46 -7.50 1.82
C ASP A 246 33.91 -7.90 1.60
N LYS A 247 34.76 -7.67 2.58
CA LYS A 247 36.21 -7.87 2.46
C LYS A 247 36.67 -9.18 3.05
N ALA A 248 36.28 -9.50 4.27
CA ALA A 248 36.69 -10.70 4.96
C ALA A 248 35.84 -11.94 4.60
N LYS A 249 34.72 -11.75 3.87
CA LYS A 249 33.78 -12.82 3.46
C LYS A 249 33.21 -13.62 4.64
N VAL A 250 33.08 -12.98 5.79
CA VAL A 250 32.48 -13.57 6.99
C VAL A 250 30.98 -13.32 6.95
N SER A 251 30.18 -14.39 6.81
CA SER A 251 28.72 -14.32 6.86
C SER A 251 28.23 -14.52 8.29
N VAL A 252 27.52 -13.52 8.83
CA VAL A 252 26.87 -13.65 10.14
C VAL A 252 25.47 -14.22 9.95
N ARG A 253 25.18 -15.33 10.66
CA ARG A 253 23.88 -15.97 10.56
C ARG A 253 22.82 -15.19 11.33
N VAL A 254 21.68 -14.95 10.70
CA VAL A 254 20.54 -14.23 11.32
C VAL A 254 20.14 -14.85 12.66
N LEU A 255 20.11 -16.19 12.74
CA LEU A 255 19.73 -16.89 13.96
C LEU A 255 20.71 -16.69 15.11
N GLU A 256 22.01 -16.55 14.82
CA GLU A 256 23.03 -16.24 15.83
C GLU A 256 22.87 -14.80 16.36
N LEU A 257 22.51 -13.87 15.47
CA LEU A 257 22.19 -12.50 15.87
C LEU A 257 20.98 -12.45 16.82
N LEU A 258 19.97 -13.26 16.59
CA LEU A 258 18.74 -13.30 17.41
C LEU A 258 18.89 -14.09 18.73
N ASP A 259 19.98 -14.77 18.95
CA ASP A 259 20.24 -15.55 20.16
C ASP A 259 21.48 -15.01 20.90
N ALA A 260 22.66 -15.56 20.65
CA ALA A 260 23.88 -15.27 21.41
C ALA A 260 24.32 -13.80 21.28
N VAL A 261 24.27 -13.22 20.07
CA VAL A 261 24.71 -11.84 19.85
C VAL A 261 23.72 -10.84 20.50
N ALA A 262 22.41 -11.09 20.42
CA ALA A 262 21.42 -10.26 21.08
C ALA A 262 21.56 -10.32 22.62
N GLU A 263 21.83 -11.49 23.18
CA GLU A 263 22.07 -11.66 24.60
C GLU A 263 23.27 -10.83 25.07
N GLU A 264 24.38 -10.89 24.33
CA GLU A 264 25.60 -10.15 24.67
C GLU A 264 25.42 -8.63 24.48
N ALA A 265 24.78 -8.20 23.38
CA ALA A 265 24.66 -6.79 23.03
C ALA A 265 23.55 -6.05 23.78
N PHE A 266 22.44 -6.72 24.05
CA PHE A 266 21.21 -6.11 24.58
C PHE A 266 20.71 -6.78 25.86
N SER A 267 21.40 -7.81 26.37
CA SER A 267 20.97 -8.64 27.52
C SER A 267 19.57 -9.28 27.28
N ARG A 268 19.23 -9.52 26.01
CA ARG A 268 17.96 -10.12 25.57
C ARG A 268 18.23 -11.14 24.48
N SER A 269 17.53 -12.28 24.49
CA SER A 269 17.58 -13.30 23.45
C SER A 269 16.19 -13.58 22.94
N TYR A 270 15.96 -13.39 21.62
CA TYR A 270 14.69 -13.73 20.97
C TYR A 270 14.35 -15.20 21.11
N LYS A 271 15.35 -16.06 21.02
CA LYS A 271 15.19 -17.52 21.20
C LYS A 271 14.67 -17.88 22.58
N LYS A 272 15.13 -17.19 23.65
CA LYS A 272 14.68 -17.41 25.02
C LYS A 272 13.29 -16.83 25.29
N GLN A 273 13.02 -15.65 24.72
CA GLN A 273 11.77 -14.92 24.96
C GLN A 273 10.63 -15.43 24.07
N GLU A 274 10.93 -15.77 22.83
CA GLU A 274 9.96 -16.16 21.79
C GLU A 274 10.38 -17.45 21.06
N PRO A 275 10.51 -18.58 21.78
CA PRO A 275 11.11 -19.81 21.21
C PRO A 275 10.35 -20.36 20.00
N SER A 276 9.01 -20.26 19.99
CA SER A 276 8.18 -20.73 18.88
C SER A 276 8.34 -19.89 17.63
N ASN A 277 8.44 -18.57 17.76
CA ASN A 277 8.68 -17.64 16.67
C ASN A 277 10.10 -17.81 16.12
N TYR A 278 11.09 -17.97 17.02
CA TYR A 278 12.48 -18.25 16.62
C TYR A 278 12.59 -19.55 15.82
N GLN A 279 11.93 -20.62 16.24
CA GLN A 279 11.89 -21.90 15.50
C GLN A 279 11.21 -21.73 14.12
N SER A 280 10.13 -20.94 14.05
CA SER A 280 9.45 -20.64 12.79
C SER A 280 10.38 -19.91 11.82
N ILE A 281 11.18 -18.97 12.30
CA ILE A 281 12.19 -18.27 11.50
C ILE A 281 13.30 -19.21 11.04
N ASP A 282 13.78 -20.14 11.88
CA ASP A 282 14.75 -21.14 11.48
C ASP A 282 14.20 -22.05 10.34
N HIS A 283 12.96 -22.51 10.47
CA HIS A 283 12.30 -23.29 9.42
C HIS A 283 12.11 -22.49 8.12
N LEU A 284 11.79 -21.20 8.21
CA LEU A 284 11.71 -20.29 7.07
C LEU A 284 13.07 -20.25 6.32
N PHE A 285 14.19 -20.06 7.02
CA PHE A 285 15.53 -20.05 6.40
C PHE A 285 15.93 -21.40 5.81
N ARG A 286 15.61 -22.51 6.47
CA ARG A 286 15.82 -23.86 5.91
C ARG A 286 15.04 -24.06 4.62
N CYS A 287 13.78 -23.60 4.54
CA CYS A 287 12.97 -23.66 3.33
C CYS A 287 13.54 -22.75 2.22
N ARG A 288 13.87 -21.49 2.56
CA ARG A 288 14.49 -20.53 1.61
C ARG A 288 15.75 -21.12 0.97
N ASN A 289 16.60 -21.78 1.75
CA ASN A 289 17.82 -22.41 1.22
C ASN A 289 17.48 -23.56 0.26
N LYS A 290 16.46 -24.38 0.53
CA LYS A 290 16.02 -25.41 -0.41
C LYS A 290 15.44 -24.82 -1.70
N ILE A 291 14.64 -23.76 -1.60
CA ILE A 291 14.12 -23.07 -2.79
C ILE A 291 15.27 -22.53 -3.63
N ALA A 292 16.24 -21.84 -3.02
CA ALA A 292 17.37 -21.23 -3.72
C ALA A 292 18.28 -22.26 -4.42
N HIS A 293 18.49 -23.42 -3.81
CA HIS A 293 19.42 -24.41 -4.34
C HIS A 293 18.77 -25.54 -5.17
N ARG A 294 17.48 -25.83 -4.93
CA ARG A 294 16.80 -26.99 -5.53
C ARG A 294 15.42 -26.66 -6.12
N GLY A 295 14.91 -25.46 -5.94
CA GLY A 295 13.55 -25.09 -6.33
C GLY A 295 12.45 -25.80 -5.52
N GLU A 296 12.79 -26.47 -4.40
CA GLU A 296 11.86 -27.27 -3.61
C GLU A 296 11.20 -26.41 -2.51
N LEU A 297 9.86 -26.39 -2.47
CA LEU A 297 9.08 -25.74 -1.44
C LEU A 297 8.88 -26.68 -0.25
N SER A 298 9.96 -26.97 0.47
CA SER A 298 9.98 -27.88 1.62
C SER A 298 11.15 -27.55 2.55
N PHE A 299 11.12 -28.06 3.78
CA PHE A 299 12.23 -27.96 4.72
C PHE A 299 12.38 -29.27 5.52
N ARG A 300 13.48 -29.41 6.24
CA ARG A 300 13.62 -30.47 7.26
C ARG A 300 13.28 -29.89 8.62
N ASP A 301 12.36 -30.54 9.32
CA ASP A 301 12.07 -30.22 10.72
C ASP A 301 13.24 -30.63 11.65
N ASP A 302 13.08 -30.41 12.94
CA ASP A 302 14.11 -30.69 13.94
C ASP A 302 14.34 -32.18 14.16
N PHE A 303 13.44 -33.05 13.68
CA PHE A 303 13.58 -34.50 13.66
C PHE A 303 14.13 -35.01 12.35
N GLY A 304 14.52 -34.13 11.42
CA GLY A 304 15.08 -34.50 10.12
C GLY A 304 14.03 -34.91 9.08
N LYS A 305 12.73 -34.87 9.41
CA LYS A 305 11.65 -35.22 8.48
C LYS A 305 11.43 -34.09 7.47
N SER A 306 11.22 -34.43 6.20
CA SER A 306 10.87 -33.47 5.17
C SER A 306 9.41 -33.05 5.31
N VAL A 307 9.18 -31.73 5.38
CA VAL A 307 7.86 -31.10 5.50
C VAL A 307 7.64 -30.24 4.26
N ASN A 308 6.55 -30.49 3.54
CA ASN A 308 6.09 -29.61 2.45
C ASN A 308 5.44 -28.36 3.05
N VAL A 309 5.63 -27.24 2.38
CA VAL A 309 5.11 -25.95 2.81
C VAL A 309 3.81 -25.64 2.09
N ASP A 310 2.78 -25.36 2.85
CA ASP A 310 1.46 -24.91 2.41
C ASP A 310 1.21 -23.44 2.79
N ALA A 311 0.04 -22.92 2.46
CA ALA A 311 -0.35 -21.55 2.74
C ALA A 311 -0.39 -21.25 4.25
N SER A 312 -0.86 -22.20 5.08
CA SER A 312 -0.94 -22.05 6.54
C SER A 312 0.46 -21.93 7.18
N ARG A 313 1.44 -22.67 6.64
CA ARG A 313 2.83 -22.57 7.11
C ARG A 313 3.45 -21.20 6.78
N VAL A 314 3.20 -20.68 5.58
CA VAL A 314 3.66 -19.33 5.19
C VAL A 314 3.01 -18.26 6.07
N GLU A 315 1.73 -18.40 6.39
CA GLU A 315 1.03 -17.54 7.34
C GLU A 315 1.70 -17.54 8.72
N THR A 316 2.02 -18.72 9.26
CA THR A 316 2.75 -18.85 10.52
C THR A 316 4.09 -18.11 10.48
N TRP A 317 4.83 -18.22 9.38
CA TRP A 317 6.10 -17.52 9.20
C TRP A 317 5.93 -16.02 9.05
N TRP A 318 4.91 -15.57 8.33
CA TRP A 318 4.59 -14.13 8.23
C TRP A 318 4.32 -13.53 9.62
N GLN A 319 3.53 -14.22 10.44
CA GLN A 319 3.28 -13.80 11.82
C GLN A 319 4.56 -13.79 12.67
N ALA A 320 5.42 -14.79 12.54
CA ALA A 320 6.68 -14.84 13.25
C ALA A 320 7.63 -13.68 12.86
N VAL A 321 7.67 -13.30 11.58
CA VAL A 321 8.43 -12.14 11.11
C VAL A 321 7.84 -10.83 11.62
N THR A 322 6.51 -10.71 11.68
CA THR A 322 5.84 -9.55 12.25
C THR A 322 6.14 -9.40 13.75
N ASN A 323 6.09 -10.50 14.50
CA ASN A 323 6.44 -10.51 15.94
C ASN A 323 7.93 -10.18 16.14
N LEU A 324 8.82 -10.71 15.28
CA LEU A 324 10.24 -10.36 15.31
C LEU A 324 10.44 -8.86 15.09
N LYS A 325 9.74 -8.27 14.11
CA LYS A 325 9.83 -6.83 13.86
C LYS A 325 9.48 -6.02 15.12
N ALA A 326 8.36 -6.36 15.78
CA ALA A 326 7.95 -5.71 17.03
C ALA A 326 9.03 -5.85 18.12
N TRP A 327 9.57 -7.06 18.31
CA TRP A 327 10.63 -7.32 19.27
C TRP A 327 11.91 -6.51 18.99
N LEU A 328 12.32 -6.40 17.73
CA LEU A 328 13.49 -5.61 17.33
C LEU A 328 13.30 -4.10 17.57
N GLU A 329 12.06 -3.60 17.48
CA GLU A 329 11.73 -2.20 17.77
C GLU A 329 11.81 -1.86 19.25
N GLU A 330 11.71 -2.86 20.14
CA GLU A 330 11.82 -2.72 21.59
C GLU A 330 13.26 -2.84 22.11
N LEU A 331 14.22 -3.32 21.29
CA LEU A 331 15.65 -3.36 21.65
C LEU A 331 16.26 -1.95 21.67
#